data_d9a0d70a9f4457b47d5801299f91bb33
#
_entry.id   d9a0d70a9f4457b47d5801299f91bb33
#
_cell.length_a   1.000
_cell.length_b   1.000
_cell.length_c   1.000
_cell.angle_alpha   90.00
_cell.angle_beta   90.00
_cell.angle_gamma   90.00
#
_symmetry.space_group_name_H-M   'P 1'
#
loop_
_entity.id
_entity.type
_entity.pdbx_description
1 polymer ?
#
loop_
_entity_poly.entity_id
_entity_poly.type
_entity_poly.pdbx_seq_one_letter_code
_entity_poly.pdbx_strand_id
1 'polypeptide(L)'
;DVTSFQGSLQLNVKRVKKMAESDVNPADYLPVSEYNIEEMYQKLLAYIDQMKHPYLKQLAESFFKDADFAKRFQFHSAAKSVHHGFVGGLLEHTLHVTQICDFFCNLYPMLNRDLLLTAAMFHDVGKLSELSTFPANDYTDDGQLLGHIMIGAMEVQKHIDQIAGFPKRTASELIHCILAHHGELEYGSPKNRLWQKLSH
;
A
#
# COMPACT_ATOMS: atom_id res chain seq x y z
N ASP A 1 2.26 -0.19 39.13
CA ASP A 1 0.99 -0.17 39.87
C ASP A 1 -0.12 0.31 38.94
N VAL A 2 -1.29 -0.32 38.97
CA VAL A 2 -2.49 0.13 38.27
C VAL A 2 -3.18 1.19 39.11
N THR A 3 -3.47 2.34 38.54
CA THR A 3 -4.18 3.45 39.21
C THR A 3 -5.35 3.90 38.35
N SER A 4 -6.33 4.60 38.96
CA SER A 4 -7.41 5.22 38.20
C SER A 4 -7.21 6.74 38.16
N PHE A 5 -7.33 7.33 36.99
CA PHE A 5 -7.29 8.78 36.81
C PHE A 5 -8.44 9.21 35.87
N GLN A 6 -9.28 10.11 36.33
CA GLN A 6 -10.46 10.58 35.59
C GLN A 6 -11.37 9.45 35.06
N GLY A 7 -11.51 8.35 35.84
CA GLY A 7 -12.34 7.21 35.47
C GLY A 7 -11.71 6.19 34.52
N SER A 8 -10.49 6.43 34.06
CA SER A 8 -9.73 5.50 33.23
C SER A 8 -8.63 4.81 34.02
N LEU A 9 -8.44 3.50 33.77
CA LEU A 9 -7.31 2.75 34.35
C LEU A 9 -6.02 3.18 33.64
N GLN A 10 -4.99 3.45 34.42
CA GLN A 10 -3.66 3.77 33.93
C GLN A 10 -2.58 2.99 34.67
N LEU A 11 -1.46 2.72 33.99
CA LEU A 11 -0.29 2.10 34.57
C LEU A 11 0.67 3.18 35.13
N ASN A 12 0.94 3.14 36.43
CA ASN A 12 2.00 3.97 37.01
C ASN A 12 3.33 3.23 36.90
N VAL A 13 4.14 3.62 35.88
CA VAL A 13 5.39 2.94 35.54
C VAL A 13 6.54 3.50 36.38
N LYS A 14 7.15 2.66 37.22
CA LYS A 14 8.30 3.03 38.08
C LYS A 14 9.65 2.76 37.39
N ARG A 15 9.72 1.78 36.49
CA ARG A 15 10.95 1.42 35.78
C ARG A 15 10.60 0.85 34.41
N VAL A 16 11.34 1.27 33.38
CA VAL A 16 11.24 0.76 32.00
C VAL A 16 12.59 0.17 31.62
N LYS A 17 12.57 -0.99 30.97
CA LYS A 17 13.74 -1.61 30.34
C LYS A 17 13.38 -1.90 28.88
N LYS A 18 14.23 -1.45 27.95
CA LYS A 18 14.10 -1.82 26.54
C LYS A 18 14.40 -3.31 26.41
N MET A 19 13.50 -4.07 25.79
CA MET A 19 13.73 -5.48 25.43
C MET A 19 14.47 -5.55 24.10
N ALA A 20 15.17 -6.67 23.87
CA ALA A 20 15.70 -6.95 22.54
C ALA A 20 14.55 -7.28 21.58
N GLU A 21 14.66 -6.86 20.33
CA GLU A 21 13.63 -7.10 19.32
C GLU A 21 13.37 -8.61 19.09
N SER A 22 14.41 -9.44 19.31
CA SER A 22 14.30 -10.90 19.27
C SER A 22 13.41 -11.52 20.35
N ASP A 23 13.18 -10.80 21.45
CA ASP A 23 12.48 -11.29 22.64
C ASP A 23 11.00 -10.86 22.66
N VAL A 24 10.56 -10.13 21.65
CA VAL A 24 9.21 -9.57 21.55
C VAL A 24 8.56 -10.03 20.25
N ASN A 25 7.43 -10.72 20.35
CA ASN A 25 6.57 -10.93 19.20
C ASN A 25 5.64 -9.71 19.07
N PRO A 26 5.78 -8.88 18.01
CA PRO A 26 4.94 -7.69 17.85
C PRO A 26 3.44 -7.99 17.85
N ALA A 27 3.04 -9.16 17.36
CA ALA A 27 1.63 -9.59 17.29
C ALA A 27 0.96 -9.70 18.67
N ASP A 28 1.75 -9.85 19.76
CA ASP A 28 1.21 -9.94 21.12
C ASP A 28 0.80 -8.57 21.70
N TYR A 29 1.23 -7.49 21.06
CA TYR A 29 1.09 -6.12 21.58
C TYR A 29 0.46 -5.13 20.60
N LEU A 30 0.32 -5.53 19.34
CA LEU A 30 -0.19 -4.68 18.25
C LEU A 30 -1.48 -5.29 17.70
N PRO A 31 -2.44 -4.47 17.29
CA PRO A 31 -3.55 -4.98 16.50
C PRO A 31 -3.01 -5.59 15.21
N VAL A 32 -3.49 -6.77 14.86
CA VAL A 32 -3.12 -7.53 13.67
C VAL A 32 -4.38 -7.78 12.85
N SER A 33 -4.26 -7.88 11.52
CA SER A 33 -5.36 -8.29 10.65
C SER A 33 -6.02 -9.58 11.17
N GLU A 34 -7.34 -9.65 11.13
CA GLU A 34 -8.11 -10.87 11.44
C GLU A 34 -7.93 -11.96 10.36
N TYR A 35 -7.44 -11.60 9.19
CA TYR A 35 -7.16 -12.51 8.10
C TYR A 35 -5.73 -13.03 8.15
N ASN A 36 -5.52 -14.25 7.66
CA ASN A 36 -4.18 -14.83 7.56
C ASN A 36 -3.34 -14.05 6.54
N ILE A 37 -2.23 -13.47 7.02
CA ILE A 37 -1.35 -12.60 6.22
C ILE A 37 -0.77 -13.37 5.03
N GLU A 38 -0.30 -14.61 5.24
CA GLU A 38 0.28 -15.42 4.16
C GLU A 38 -0.77 -15.75 3.10
N GLU A 39 -1.98 -16.14 3.49
CA GLU A 39 -3.07 -16.43 2.54
C GLU A 39 -3.47 -15.19 1.74
N MET A 40 -3.52 -14.02 2.37
CA MET A 40 -3.78 -12.75 1.67
C MET A 40 -2.69 -12.47 0.64
N TYR A 41 -1.44 -12.67 1.02
CA TYR A 41 -0.32 -12.42 0.13
C TYR A 41 -0.30 -13.36 -1.06
N GLN A 42 -0.56 -14.65 -0.86
CA GLN A 42 -0.69 -15.62 -1.94
C GLN A 42 -1.84 -15.28 -2.91
N LYS A 43 -2.97 -14.76 -2.40
CA LYS A 43 -4.07 -14.26 -3.25
C LYS A 43 -3.61 -13.08 -4.10
N LEU A 44 -2.83 -12.13 -3.53
CA LEU A 44 -2.30 -10.99 -4.28
C LEU A 44 -1.33 -11.45 -5.39
N LEU A 45 -0.43 -12.40 -5.09
CA LEU A 45 0.48 -12.98 -6.07
C LEU A 45 -0.26 -13.70 -7.20
N ALA A 46 -1.37 -14.39 -6.89
CA ALA A 46 -2.19 -15.06 -7.90
C ALA A 46 -2.79 -14.07 -8.93
N TYR A 47 -3.11 -12.83 -8.54
CA TYR A 47 -3.51 -11.78 -9.49
C TYR A 47 -2.35 -11.39 -10.41
N ILE A 48 -1.13 -11.28 -9.88
CA ILE A 48 0.07 -10.96 -10.68
C ILE A 48 0.34 -12.08 -11.68
N ASP A 49 0.26 -13.34 -11.25
CA ASP A 49 0.50 -14.48 -12.12
C ASP A 49 -0.49 -14.57 -13.31
N GLN A 50 -1.72 -14.10 -13.11
CA GLN A 50 -2.77 -14.04 -14.15
C GLN A 50 -2.64 -12.85 -15.11
N MET A 51 -1.76 -11.88 -14.86
CA MET A 51 -1.55 -10.74 -15.74
C MET A 51 -1.03 -11.19 -17.12
N LYS A 52 -1.59 -10.61 -18.17
CA LYS A 52 -1.24 -10.86 -19.58
C LYS A 52 -0.28 -9.84 -20.13
N HIS A 53 -0.32 -8.59 -19.64
CA HIS A 53 0.54 -7.52 -20.09
C HIS A 53 1.97 -7.71 -19.53
N PRO A 54 2.98 -8.02 -20.39
CA PRO A 54 4.27 -8.49 -19.90
C PRO A 54 5.01 -7.47 -19.05
N TYR A 55 4.96 -6.20 -19.41
CA TYR A 55 5.66 -5.13 -18.68
C TYR A 55 5.02 -4.81 -17.32
N LEU A 56 3.67 -4.79 -17.25
CA LEU A 56 2.98 -4.59 -15.97
C LEU A 56 3.19 -5.78 -15.03
N LYS A 57 3.17 -7.01 -15.57
CA LYS A 57 3.51 -8.21 -14.81
C LYS A 57 4.94 -8.15 -14.28
N GLN A 58 5.91 -7.86 -15.15
CA GLN A 58 7.32 -7.74 -14.74
C GLN A 58 7.52 -6.66 -13.67
N LEU A 59 6.84 -5.52 -13.80
CA LEU A 59 6.87 -4.46 -12.79
C LEU A 59 6.31 -4.96 -11.46
N ALA A 60 5.14 -5.58 -11.45
CA ALA A 60 4.55 -6.11 -10.22
C ALA A 60 5.44 -7.19 -9.58
N GLU A 61 6.00 -8.10 -10.38
CA GLU A 61 6.93 -9.12 -9.91
C GLU A 61 8.20 -8.52 -9.29
N SER A 62 8.73 -7.41 -9.84
CA SER A 62 9.93 -6.75 -9.33
C SER A 62 9.78 -6.18 -7.91
N PHE A 63 8.54 -5.95 -7.47
CA PHE A 63 8.21 -5.56 -6.11
C PHE A 63 7.78 -6.78 -5.28
N PHE A 64 6.67 -7.40 -5.65
CA PHE A 64 6.00 -8.41 -4.83
C PHE A 64 6.70 -9.78 -4.80
N LYS A 65 7.70 -10.05 -5.66
CA LYS A 65 8.56 -11.25 -5.57
C LYS A 65 9.94 -10.94 -4.99
N ASP A 66 10.24 -9.68 -4.69
CA ASP A 66 11.41 -9.33 -3.88
C ASP A 66 11.16 -9.65 -2.41
N ALA A 67 12.08 -10.38 -1.77
CA ALA A 67 11.87 -10.92 -0.43
C ALA A 67 11.80 -9.82 0.64
N ASP A 68 12.62 -8.77 0.51
CA ASP A 68 12.67 -7.67 1.49
C ASP A 68 11.43 -6.79 1.36
N PHE A 69 11.04 -6.46 0.14
CA PHE A 69 9.79 -5.74 -0.12
C PHE A 69 8.58 -6.55 0.38
N ALA A 70 8.48 -7.82 0.02
CA ALA A 70 7.40 -8.72 0.41
C ALA A 70 7.21 -8.74 1.93
N LYS A 71 8.31 -8.93 2.67
CA LYS A 71 8.28 -8.94 4.14
C LYS A 71 7.80 -7.59 4.70
N ARG A 72 8.32 -6.48 4.22
CA ARG A 72 7.89 -5.14 4.67
C ARG A 72 6.42 -4.91 4.36
N PHE A 73 5.98 -5.20 3.15
CA PHE A 73 4.61 -4.98 2.68
C PHE A 73 3.58 -5.81 3.46
N GLN A 74 3.88 -7.08 3.73
CA GLN A 74 2.99 -7.99 4.46
C GLN A 74 2.71 -7.54 5.90
N PHE A 75 3.66 -6.90 6.56
CA PHE A 75 3.55 -6.54 7.98
C PHE A 75 3.34 -5.05 8.24
N HIS A 76 3.23 -4.23 7.18
CA HIS A 76 3.04 -2.79 7.31
C HIS A 76 1.58 -2.41 7.57
N SER A 77 1.38 -1.28 8.28
CA SER A 77 0.07 -0.65 8.42
C SER A 77 -0.29 0.18 7.19
N ALA A 78 -1.58 0.40 6.96
CA ALA A 78 -2.04 1.33 5.94
C ALA A 78 -2.33 2.75 6.49
N ALA A 79 -2.28 2.93 7.83
CA ALA A 79 -2.54 4.22 8.47
C ALA A 79 -1.88 4.30 9.86
N LYS A 80 -1.68 5.51 10.35
CA LYS A 80 -1.12 5.75 11.70
C LYS A 80 -2.05 5.26 12.82
N SER A 81 -3.37 5.46 12.72
CA SER A 81 -4.28 5.25 13.87
C SER A 81 -5.74 4.90 13.56
N VAL A 82 -6.17 4.98 12.30
CA VAL A 82 -7.58 4.73 11.91
C VAL A 82 -7.56 3.70 10.81
N HIS A 83 -8.67 3.12 10.38
CA HIS A 83 -8.81 2.09 9.33
C HIS A 83 -7.49 1.47 8.81
N HIS A 84 -7.29 0.17 9.07
CA HIS A 84 -6.08 -0.57 8.69
C HIS A 84 -4.76 -0.10 9.37
N GLY A 85 -4.84 0.61 10.51
CA GLY A 85 -3.69 0.98 11.36
C GLY A 85 -3.14 -0.19 12.20
N PHE A 86 -3.08 -1.39 11.64
CA PHE A 86 -2.65 -2.62 12.28
C PHE A 86 -1.65 -3.38 11.41
N VAL A 87 -0.98 -4.37 12.00
CA VAL A 87 -0.04 -5.24 11.28
C VAL A 87 -0.79 -6.02 10.18
N GLY A 88 -0.30 -5.91 8.95
CA GLY A 88 -0.96 -6.48 7.77
C GLY A 88 -2.02 -5.60 7.12
N GLY A 89 -2.29 -4.41 7.69
CA GLY A 89 -3.34 -3.52 7.20
C GLY A 89 -3.11 -3.03 5.77
N LEU A 90 -1.86 -2.75 5.38
CA LEU A 90 -1.53 -2.34 4.01
C LEU A 90 -1.83 -3.45 3.00
N LEU A 91 -1.44 -4.69 3.30
CA LEU A 91 -1.73 -5.84 2.47
C LEU A 91 -3.24 -6.09 2.35
N GLU A 92 -3.96 -6.08 3.48
CA GLU A 92 -5.40 -6.28 3.52
C GLU A 92 -6.13 -5.25 2.67
N HIS A 93 -5.82 -3.97 2.86
CA HIS A 93 -6.39 -2.87 2.08
C HIS A 93 -6.11 -3.05 0.58
N THR A 94 -4.85 -3.26 0.21
CA THR A 94 -4.45 -3.44 -1.19
C THR A 94 -5.13 -4.63 -1.84
N LEU A 95 -5.24 -5.76 -1.14
CA LEU A 95 -5.93 -6.94 -1.65
C LEU A 95 -7.41 -6.66 -1.90
N HIS A 96 -8.10 -6.02 -0.95
CA HIS A 96 -9.53 -5.69 -1.09
C HIS A 96 -9.77 -4.73 -2.27
N VAL A 97 -8.94 -3.68 -2.42
CA VAL A 97 -9.04 -2.76 -3.56
C VAL A 97 -8.79 -3.51 -4.89
N THR A 98 -7.80 -4.40 -4.93
CA THR A 98 -7.51 -5.22 -6.10
C THR A 98 -8.69 -6.12 -6.47
N GLN A 99 -9.34 -6.77 -5.50
CA GLN A 99 -10.52 -7.61 -5.70
C GLN A 99 -11.71 -6.81 -6.24
N ILE A 100 -11.95 -5.62 -5.71
CA ILE A 100 -13.01 -4.71 -6.21
C ILE A 100 -12.72 -4.30 -7.65
N CYS A 101 -11.48 -3.94 -7.96
CA CYS A 101 -11.07 -3.60 -9.32
C CYS A 101 -11.25 -4.78 -10.30
N ASP A 102 -10.90 -5.99 -9.89
CA ASP A 102 -11.11 -7.20 -10.70
C ASP A 102 -12.60 -7.47 -10.95
N PHE A 103 -13.42 -7.31 -9.92
CA PHE A 103 -14.88 -7.41 -10.07
C PHE A 103 -15.42 -6.39 -11.09
N PHE A 104 -14.97 -5.13 -11.04
CA PHE A 104 -15.38 -4.13 -12.03
C PHE A 104 -14.92 -4.49 -13.45
N CYS A 105 -13.73 -5.06 -13.64
CA CYS A 105 -13.27 -5.50 -14.94
C CYS A 105 -14.14 -6.61 -15.54
N ASN A 106 -14.72 -7.47 -14.71
CA ASN A 106 -15.66 -8.49 -15.15
C ASN A 106 -17.02 -7.89 -15.62
N LEU A 107 -17.46 -6.78 -14.97
CA LEU A 107 -18.69 -6.07 -15.37
C LEU A 107 -18.47 -5.14 -16.56
N TYR A 108 -17.29 -4.57 -16.70
CA TYR A 108 -16.96 -3.56 -17.71
C TYR A 108 -15.77 -4.01 -18.57
N PRO A 109 -15.97 -4.84 -19.60
CA PRO A 109 -14.89 -5.40 -20.42
C PRO A 109 -14.03 -4.36 -21.19
N MET A 110 -14.49 -3.10 -21.25
CA MET A 110 -13.71 -2.00 -21.84
C MET A 110 -12.55 -1.54 -20.95
N LEU A 111 -12.54 -1.90 -19.65
CA LEU A 111 -11.47 -1.55 -18.75
C LEU A 111 -10.20 -2.36 -19.05
N ASN A 112 -9.05 -1.69 -19.00
CA ASN A 112 -7.77 -2.38 -19.06
C ASN A 112 -7.49 -3.04 -17.71
N ARG A 113 -7.83 -4.34 -17.60
CA ARG A 113 -7.74 -5.10 -16.35
C ARG A 113 -6.34 -5.04 -15.73
N ASP A 114 -5.32 -5.34 -16.53
CA ASP A 114 -3.95 -5.43 -16.00
C ASP A 114 -3.45 -4.07 -15.50
N LEU A 115 -3.78 -2.98 -16.21
CA LEU A 115 -3.45 -1.62 -15.77
C LEU A 115 -4.20 -1.26 -14.46
N LEU A 116 -5.49 -1.58 -14.38
CA LEU A 116 -6.30 -1.25 -13.21
C LEU A 116 -5.86 -2.04 -11.97
N LEU A 117 -5.58 -3.35 -12.13
CA LEU A 117 -5.07 -4.16 -11.02
C LEU A 117 -3.67 -3.71 -10.59
N THR A 118 -2.79 -3.37 -11.53
CA THR A 118 -1.46 -2.83 -11.21
C THR A 118 -1.60 -1.51 -10.46
N ALA A 119 -2.47 -0.60 -10.90
CA ALA A 119 -2.73 0.65 -10.20
C ALA A 119 -3.27 0.40 -8.77
N ALA A 120 -4.20 -0.56 -8.59
CA ALA A 120 -4.71 -0.96 -7.30
C ALA A 120 -3.62 -1.53 -6.37
N MET A 121 -2.67 -2.28 -6.89
CA MET A 121 -1.55 -2.84 -6.12
C MET A 121 -0.54 -1.77 -5.68
N PHE A 122 -0.38 -0.72 -6.46
CA PHE A 122 0.65 0.30 -6.24
C PHE A 122 0.15 1.61 -5.64
N HIS A 123 -1.19 1.86 -5.56
CA HIS A 123 -1.71 3.16 -5.15
C HIS A 123 -1.16 3.63 -3.80
N ASP A 124 -1.01 2.71 -2.88
CA ASP A 124 -0.58 2.96 -1.49
C ASP A 124 0.84 2.44 -1.16
N VAL A 125 1.62 2.01 -2.16
CA VAL A 125 2.95 1.44 -1.92
C VAL A 125 3.90 2.39 -1.20
N GLY A 126 3.74 3.69 -1.41
CA GLY A 126 4.54 4.72 -0.75
C GLY A 126 4.36 4.79 0.77
N LYS A 127 3.30 4.18 1.33
CA LYS A 127 3.10 4.07 2.78
C LYS A 127 4.22 3.30 3.48
N LEU A 128 4.92 2.42 2.77
CA LEU A 128 6.11 1.73 3.27
C LEU A 128 7.25 2.67 3.67
N SER A 129 7.25 3.88 3.16
CA SER A 129 8.25 4.91 3.47
C SER A 129 7.63 6.15 4.12
N GLU A 130 6.32 6.37 3.95
CA GLU A 130 5.57 7.43 4.64
C GLU A 130 5.50 7.19 6.13
N LEU A 131 5.28 5.93 6.55
CA LEU A 131 5.15 5.54 7.94
C LEU A 131 6.35 4.70 8.38
N SER A 132 6.81 4.93 9.60
CA SER A 132 7.80 4.06 10.24
C SER A 132 7.17 2.72 10.61
N THR A 133 8.01 1.70 10.76
CA THR A 133 7.56 0.37 11.19
C THR A 133 7.05 0.39 12.63
N PHE A 134 6.22 -0.59 12.96
CA PHE A 134 5.84 -0.83 14.34
C PHE A 134 7.07 -1.02 15.26
N PRO A 135 7.00 -0.62 16.53
CA PRO A 135 5.82 -0.15 17.27
C PRO A 135 5.52 1.34 17.13
N ALA A 136 6.39 2.14 16.52
CA ALA A 136 6.19 3.59 16.43
C ALA A 136 5.02 3.95 15.53
N ASN A 137 4.95 3.35 14.34
CA ASN A 137 3.91 3.58 13.33
C ASN A 137 3.57 5.07 13.16
N ASP A 138 4.60 5.91 13.04
CA ASP A 138 4.48 7.36 12.93
C ASP A 138 5.02 7.84 11.59
N TYR A 139 4.65 9.05 11.17
CA TYR A 139 5.16 9.67 9.96
C TYR A 139 6.68 9.81 10.01
N THR A 140 7.33 9.46 8.91
CA THR A 140 8.73 9.78 8.65
C THR A 140 8.87 11.24 8.17
N ASP A 141 10.08 11.78 8.14
CA ASP A 141 10.32 13.12 7.58
C ASP A 141 9.88 13.20 6.11
N ASP A 142 10.24 12.20 5.29
CA ASP A 142 9.81 12.11 3.90
C ASP A 142 8.29 11.94 3.78
N GLY A 143 7.68 11.19 4.70
CA GLY A 143 6.24 11.02 4.77
C GLY A 143 5.50 12.34 5.00
N GLN A 144 6.02 13.19 5.86
CA GLN A 144 5.44 14.52 6.11
C GLN A 144 5.68 15.52 4.98
N LEU A 145 6.84 15.45 4.34
CA LEU A 145 7.23 16.41 3.30
C LEU A 145 6.62 16.07 1.92
N LEU A 146 6.56 14.80 1.57
CA LEU A 146 6.18 14.33 0.24
C LEU A 146 4.83 13.58 0.21
N GLY A 147 4.52 12.86 1.29
CA GLY A 147 3.35 11.98 1.36
C GLY A 147 3.48 10.72 0.49
N HIS A 148 2.69 9.68 0.83
CA HIS A 148 2.79 8.37 0.17
C HIS A 148 2.52 8.40 -1.33
N ILE A 149 1.67 9.31 -1.82
CA ILE A 149 1.32 9.40 -3.24
C ILE A 149 2.57 9.71 -4.07
N MET A 150 3.31 10.76 -3.69
CA MET A 150 4.53 11.15 -4.39
C MET A 150 5.63 10.11 -4.21
N ILE A 151 5.85 9.64 -2.98
CA ILE A 151 6.85 8.60 -2.67
C ILE A 151 6.59 7.34 -3.50
N GLY A 152 5.33 6.87 -3.53
CA GLY A 152 4.93 5.70 -4.31
C GLY A 152 5.13 5.89 -5.80
N ALA A 153 4.71 7.04 -6.35
CA ALA A 153 4.90 7.35 -7.77
C ALA A 153 6.37 7.37 -8.17
N MET A 154 7.24 7.95 -7.34
CA MET A 154 8.70 7.99 -7.57
C MET A 154 9.32 6.59 -7.55
N GLU A 155 8.94 5.75 -6.58
CA GLU A 155 9.48 4.39 -6.45
C GLU A 155 9.02 3.52 -7.62
N VAL A 156 7.75 3.59 -8.02
CA VAL A 156 7.22 2.87 -9.18
C VAL A 156 7.91 3.35 -10.47
N GLN A 157 8.11 4.67 -10.65
CA GLN A 157 8.81 5.20 -11.81
C GLN A 157 10.25 4.69 -11.90
N LYS A 158 10.97 4.66 -10.79
CA LYS A 158 12.33 4.13 -10.70
C LYS A 158 12.43 2.67 -11.15
N HIS A 159 11.46 1.83 -10.78
CA HIS A 159 11.39 0.44 -11.24
C HIS A 159 11.02 0.33 -12.72
N ILE A 160 10.09 1.16 -13.22
CA ILE A 160 9.76 1.26 -14.65
C ILE A 160 11.01 1.57 -15.48
N ASP A 161 11.84 2.51 -15.03
CA ASP A 161 13.05 2.94 -15.74
C ASP A 161 14.10 1.80 -15.83
N GLN A 162 14.04 0.80 -14.96
CA GLN A 162 14.90 -0.38 -14.99
C GLN A 162 14.40 -1.47 -15.95
N ILE A 163 13.16 -1.38 -16.41
CA ILE A 163 12.57 -2.37 -17.34
C ILE A 163 12.77 -1.88 -18.79
N ALA A 164 13.70 -2.51 -19.48
CA ALA A 164 14.00 -2.16 -20.87
C ALA A 164 12.76 -2.25 -21.77
N GLY A 165 12.48 -1.19 -22.52
CA GLY A 165 11.36 -1.16 -23.45
C GLY A 165 9.97 -0.99 -22.83
N PHE A 166 9.87 -0.62 -21.55
CA PHE A 166 8.57 -0.35 -20.94
C PHE A 166 7.81 0.74 -21.74
N PRO A 167 6.55 0.50 -22.15
CA PRO A 167 5.83 1.44 -23.00
C PRO A 167 5.55 2.76 -22.28
N LYS A 168 6.02 3.88 -22.83
CA LYS A 168 5.88 5.21 -22.21
C LYS A 168 4.43 5.58 -21.86
N ARG A 169 3.48 5.22 -22.75
CA ARG A 169 2.06 5.50 -22.50
C ARG A 169 1.54 4.73 -21.28
N THR A 170 1.83 3.43 -21.21
CA THR A 170 1.44 2.58 -20.06
C THR A 170 2.06 3.09 -18.76
N ALA A 171 3.33 3.52 -18.78
CA ALA A 171 3.98 4.15 -17.63
C ALA A 171 3.22 5.40 -17.18
N SER A 172 2.91 6.32 -18.12
CA SER A 172 2.20 7.55 -17.80
C SER A 172 0.78 7.28 -17.27
N GLU A 173 0.07 6.30 -17.83
CA GLU A 173 -1.28 5.92 -17.39
C GLU A 173 -1.24 5.32 -15.98
N LEU A 174 -0.26 4.47 -15.67
CA LEU A 174 -0.09 3.89 -14.33
C LEU A 174 0.26 4.96 -13.29
N ILE A 175 1.27 5.80 -13.57
CA ILE A 175 1.65 6.90 -12.67
C ILE A 175 0.49 7.88 -12.48
N HIS A 176 -0.28 8.18 -13.53
CA HIS A 176 -1.49 9.00 -13.39
C HIS A 176 -2.50 8.38 -12.42
N CYS A 177 -2.74 7.07 -12.51
CA CYS A 177 -3.65 6.38 -11.57
C CYS A 177 -3.15 6.51 -10.12
N ILE A 178 -1.85 6.33 -9.88
CA ILE A 178 -1.25 6.49 -8.54
C ILE A 178 -1.41 7.94 -8.04
N LEU A 179 -1.10 8.93 -8.87
CA LEU A 179 -1.21 10.35 -8.49
C LEU A 179 -2.66 10.80 -8.25
N ALA A 180 -3.63 10.15 -8.89
CA ALA A 180 -5.04 10.57 -8.90
C ALA A 180 -5.93 9.74 -7.98
N HIS A 181 -5.41 8.76 -7.23
CA HIS A 181 -6.26 7.80 -6.52
C HIS A 181 -7.09 8.40 -5.38
N HIS A 182 -6.68 9.52 -4.78
CA HIS A 182 -7.52 10.25 -3.83
C HIS A 182 -8.69 11.01 -4.49
N GLY A 183 -8.68 11.16 -5.82
CA GLY A 183 -9.82 11.68 -6.59
C GLY A 183 -10.02 13.20 -6.59
N GLU A 184 -9.60 13.89 -5.55
CA GLU A 184 -9.85 15.32 -5.35
C GLU A 184 -8.63 16.17 -5.74
N LEU A 185 -8.89 17.29 -6.46
CA LEU A 185 -7.84 18.25 -6.83
C LEU A 185 -7.17 18.87 -5.59
N GLU A 186 -7.92 19.02 -4.50
CA GLU A 186 -7.43 19.56 -3.23
C GLU A 186 -6.36 18.65 -2.59
N TYR A 187 -6.40 17.35 -2.89
CA TYR A 187 -5.38 16.38 -2.47
C TYR A 187 -4.26 16.18 -3.48
N GLY A 188 -4.14 17.08 -4.46
CA GLY A 188 -3.05 17.06 -5.45
C GLY A 188 -3.30 16.18 -6.67
N SER A 189 -4.50 15.62 -6.84
CA SER A 189 -4.82 14.80 -8.01
C SER A 189 -4.72 15.61 -9.30
N PRO A 190 -4.06 15.10 -10.36
CA PRO A 190 -3.98 15.78 -11.65
C PRO A 190 -5.37 15.83 -12.31
N LYS A 191 -5.64 16.90 -13.04
CA LYS A 191 -6.89 17.04 -13.81
C LYS A 191 -7.02 15.92 -14.84
N ASN A 192 -8.08 15.14 -14.73
CA ASN A 192 -8.37 14.08 -15.67
C ASN A 192 -8.93 14.66 -16.99
N ARG A 193 -8.07 14.78 -18.01
CA ARG A 193 -8.50 15.22 -19.35
C ARG A 193 -9.20 14.14 -20.17
N LEU A 194 -9.19 12.89 -19.72
CA LEU A 194 -9.83 11.77 -20.45
C LEU A 194 -11.35 11.87 -20.42
N TRP A 195 -11.96 12.34 -19.33
CA TRP A 195 -13.41 12.55 -19.25
C TRP A 195 -13.93 13.67 -20.15
N GLN A 196 -13.13 14.68 -20.46
CA GLN A 196 -13.51 15.75 -21.39
C GLN A 196 -13.57 15.32 -22.86
N LYS A 197 -12.95 14.19 -23.24
CA LYS A 197 -12.99 13.63 -24.60
C LYS A 197 -14.15 12.65 -24.82
N LEU A 198 -14.81 12.19 -23.77
CA LEU A 198 -15.94 11.25 -23.85
C LEU A 198 -17.31 11.96 -23.75
N SER A 199 -17.33 13.26 -23.49
CA SER A 199 -18.53 14.10 -23.38
C SER A 199 -18.82 14.95 -24.63
N HIS A 200 -18.16 14.64 -25.78
CA HIS A 200 -18.45 15.23 -27.10
C HIS A 200 -18.65 14.13 -28.13
#